data_57c29aa325d354daf86482863e445bfa
#
_entry.id   57c29aa325d354daf86482863e445bfa
#
_cell.length_a   1.000
_cell.length_b   1.000
_cell.length_c   1.000
_cell.angle_alpha   90.00
_cell.angle_beta   90.00
_cell.angle_gamma   90.00
#
_symmetry.space_group_name_H-M   'P 1'
#
loop_
_entity.id
_entity.type
_entity.pdbx_description
1 polymer ?
#
loop_
_entity_poly.entity_id
_entity_poly.type
_entity_poly.pdbx_seq_one_letter_code
_entity_poly.pdbx_strand_id
1 'polypeptide(L)'
;MTPLFLFKINLMKSRFILFIPAVICFAVTFYLLTIPGNHLPKIEWVGKFQVDKLIHISMFFTLCFLFSYPVKNWIDKYNWLLYITISGILYGIAMEFVQKYFIPLRSFEINDMIADSIGCGINYWWWRRKYDQVKSA
;
A
#
# COMPACT_ATOMS: atom_id res chain seq x y z
N MET A 1 35.96 -10.65 13.58
CA MET A 1 34.96 -9.93 12.79
C MET A 1 35.53 -8.55 12.48
N THR A 2 35.68 -8.22 11.20
CA THR A 2 36.23 -6.92 10.78
C THR A 2 35.24 -5.79 11.06
N PRO A 3 35.66 -4.59 11.47
CA PRO A 3 34.82 -3.44 11.76
C PRO A 3 33.92 -3.08 10.55
N LEU A 4 34.37 -3.36 9.34
CA LEU A 4 33.60 -3.19 8.09
C LEU A 4 32.36 -4.11 8.00
N PHE A 5 32.46 -5.33 8.53
CA PHE A 5 31.36 -6.30 8.55
C PHE A 5 30.26 -5.89 9.54
N LEU A 6 30.65 -5.41 10.74
CA LEU A 6 29.71 -4.90 11.74
C LEU A 6 29.02 -3.61 11.26
N PHE A 7 29.74 -2.74 10.57
CA PHE A 7 29.17 -1.53 9.95
C PHE A 7 28.13 -1.88 8.88
N LYS A 8 28.39 -2.88 8.05
CA LYS A 8 27.47 -3.35 7.00
C LYS A 8 26.21 -3.99 7.59
N ILE A 9 26.33 -4.76 8.69
CA ILE A 9 25.20 -5.35 9.42
C ILE A 9 24.33 -4.26 10.04
N ASN A 10 24.93 -3.24 10.66
CA ASN A 10 24.19 -2.13 11.26
C ASN A 10 23.44 -1.29 10.21
N LEU A 11 24.05 -1.04 9.05
CA LEU A 11 23.39 -0.39 7.92
C LEU A 11 22.22 -1.22 7.36
N MET A 12 22.35 -2.53 7.29
CA MET A 12 21.26 -3.41 6.87
C MET A 12 20.12 -3.41 7.88
N LYS A 13 20.41 -3.58 9.18
CA LYS A 13 19.40 -3.52 10.25
C LYS A 13 18.64 -2.18 10.25
N SER A 14 19.34 -1.06 10.08
CA SER A 14 18.73 0.26 10.00
C SER A 14 17.77 0.39 8.81
N ARG A 15 18.04 -0.26 7.69
CA ARG A 15 17.15 -0.24 6.50
C ARG A 15 15.88 -1.06 6.70
N PHE A 16 15.95 -2.21 7.38
CA PHE A 16 14.76 -3.03 7.66
C PHE A 16 13.79 -2.35 8.62
N ILE A 17 14.28 -1.55 9.58
CA ILE A 17 13.44 -0.77 10.50
C ILE A 17 12.51 0.20 9.72
N LEU A 18 12.94 0.69 8.55
CA LEU A 18 12.12 1.57 7.72
C LEU A 18 10.89 0.89 7.12
N PHE A 19 10.83 -0.45 7.12
CA PHE A 19 9.64 -1.20 6.69
C PHE A 19 8.60 -1.38 7.80
N ILE A 20 8.93 -1.12 9.07
CA ILE A 20 8.02 -1.30 10.20
C ILE A 20 6.70 -0.52 9.99
N PRO A 21 6.71 0.77 9.61
CA PRO A 21 5.46 1.50 9.34
C PRO A 21 4.63 0.88 8.21
N ALA A 22 5.29 0.34 7.18
CA ALA A 22 4.61 -0.33 6.07
C ALA A 22 3.92 -1.62 6.52
N VAL A 23 4.59 -2.41 7.36
CA VAL A 23 4.02 -3.66 7.92
C VAL A 23 2.84 -3.35 8.85
N ILE A 24 2.96 -2.33 9.70
CA ILE A 24 1.85 -1.90 10.56
C ILE A 24 0.67 -1.42 9.69
N CYS A 25 0.93 -0.59 8.68
CA CYS A 25 -0.10 -0.12 7.76
C CYS A 25 -0.77 -1.29 7.02
N PHE A 26 0.00 -2.28 6.57
CA PHE A 26 -0.53 -3.50 5.95
C PHE A 26 -1.47 -4.25 6.91
N ALA A 27 -1.06 -4.45 8.17
CA ALA A 27 -1.91 -5.11 9.16
C ALA A 27 -3.20 -4.33 9.45
N VAL A 28 -3.11 -3.00 9.55
CA VAL A 28 -4.28 -2.12 9.72
C VAL A 28 -5.20 -2.19 8.51
N THR A 29 -4.67 -2.10 7.30
CA THR A 29 -5.44 -2.21 6.06
C THR A 29 -6.14 -3.56 5.97
N PHE A 30 -5.43 -4.65 6.25
CA PHE A 30 -6.03 -6.00 6.30
C PHE A 30 -7.18 -6.07 7.30
N TYR A 31 -6.97 -5.58 8.52
CA TYR A 31 -8.00 -5.55 9.56
C TYR A 31 -9.24 -4.75 9.11
N LEU A 32 -9.06 -3.54 8.57
CA LEU A 32 -10.17 -2.70 8.12
C LEU A 32 -10.98 -3.34 6.99
N LEU A 33 -10.28 -4.00 6.05
CA LEU A 33 -10.93 -4.69 4.93
C LEU A 33 -11.65 -5.98 5.36
N THR A 34 -11.31 -6.55 6.51
CA THR A 34 -11.94 -7.76 7.05
C THR A 34 -13.03 -7.49 8.10
N ILE A 35 -13.32 -6.23 8.41
CA ILE A 35 -14.43 -5.88 9.31
C ILE A 35 -15.77 -6.29 8.66
N PRO A 36 -16.63 -7.06 9.36
CA PRO A 36 -17.96 -7.41 8.87
C PRO A 36 -18.83 -6.19 8.54
N GLY A 37 -19.67 -6.29 7.52
CA GLY A 37 -20.46 -5.16 7.04
C GLY A 37 -21.43 -4.55 8.05
N ASN A 38 -21.89 -5.33 9.04
CA ASN A 38 -22.76 -4.86 10.13
C ASN A 38 -22.06 -3.97 11.17
N HIS A 39 -20.74 -4.01 11.23
CA HIS A 39 -19.92 -3.18 12.12
C HIS A 39 -19.47 -1.87 11.45
N LEU A 40 -19.74 -1.71 10.17
CA LEU A 40 -19.41 -0.46 9.48
C LEU A 40 -20.43 0.63 9.84
N PRO A 41 -20.00 1.86 10.10
CA PRO A 41 -20.90 2.97 10.36
C PRO A 41 -21.77 3.23 9.12
N LYS A 42 -23.10 3.13 9.28
CA LYS A 42 -24.07 3.54 8.25
C LYS A 42 -24.17 5.06 8.24
N ILE A 43 -23.19 5.72 7.67
CA ILE A 43 -23.19 7.17 7.53
C ILE A 43 -23.87 7.49 6.20
N GLU A 44 -25.05 8.10 6.23
CA GLU A 44 -25.84 8.44 5.03
C GLU A 44 -25.05 9.29 4.01
N TRP A 45 -24.09 10.07 4.45
CA TRP A 45 -23.21 10.88 3.63
C TRP A 45 -22.17 10.07 2.84
N VAL A 46 -21.77 8.90 3.35
CA VAL A 46 -20.76 8.03 2.72
C VAL A 46 -21.30 7.47 1.39
N GLY A 47 -22.58 7.08 1.36
CA GLY A 47 -23.22 6.59 0.13
C GLY A 47 -23.46 7.69 -0.93
N LYS A 48 -23.58 8.95 -0.50
CA LYS A 48 -23.91 10.07 -1.40
C LYS A 48 -22.68 10.61 -2.16
N PHE A 49 -21.46 10.45 -1.63
CA PHE A 49 -20.23 11.00 -2.18
C PHE A 49 -19.17 9.95 -2.54
N GLN A 50 -19.50 8.66 -2.52
CA GLN A 50 -18.53 7.57 -2.73
C GLN A 50 -17.27 7.74 -1.85
N VAL A 51 -17.47 8.18 -0.59
CA VAL A 51 -16.36 8.41 0.37
C VAL A 51 -15.61 7.13 0.64
N ASP A 52 -16.27 5.98 0.59
CA ASP A 52 -15.66 4.66 0.66
C ASP A 52 -14.55 4.48 -0.38
N LYS A 53 -14.77 4.91 -1.63
CA LYS A 53 -13.76 4.82 -2.70
C LYS A 53 -12.55 5.71 -2.41
N LEU A 54 -12.77 6.90 -1.84
CA LEU A 54 -11.68 7.77 -1.41
C LEU A 54 -10.86 7.16 -0.27
N ILE A 55 -11.52 6.45 0.64
CA ILE A 55 -10.85 5.70 1.71
C ILE A 55 -9.96 4.61 1.10
N HIS A 56 -10.47 3.81 0.16
CA HIS A 56 -9.71 2.78 -0.55
C HIS A 56 -8.48 3.37 -1.26
N ILE A 57 -8.67 4.42 -2.07
CA ILE A 57 -7.57 5.13 -2.75
C ILE A 57 -6.51 5.58 -1.74
N SER A 58 -6.93 6.22 -0.64
CA SER A 58 -6.01 6.75 0.39
C SER A 58 -5.25 5.64 1.12
N MET A 59 -5.94 4.54 1.45
CA MET A 59 -5.32 3.38 2.11
C MET A 59 -4.26 2.73 1.23
N PHE A 60 -4.58 2.44 -0.02
CA PHE A 60 -3.66 1.78 -0.95
C PHE A 60 -2.53 2.69 -1.41
N PHE A 61 -2.79 4.00 -1.56
CA PHE A 61 -1.73 4.98 -1.76
C PHE A 61 -0.76 4.98 -0.57
N THR A 62 -1.26 5.09 0.66
CA THR A 62 -0.43 5.12 1.87
C THR A 62 0.36 3.83 2.04
N LEU A 63 -0.28 2.68 1.83
CA LEU A 63 0.35 1.37 1.92
C LEU A 63 1.53 1.26 0.94
N CYS A 64 1.29 1.53 -0.35
CA CYS A 64 2.33 1.49 -1.37
C CYS A 64 3.42 2.55 -1.12
N PHE A 65 3.05 3.74 -0.64
CA PHE A 65 4.01 4.80 -0.31
C PHE A 65 4.98 4.38 0.78
N LEU A 66 4.48 3.78 1.86
CA LEU A 66 5.30 3.30 2.97
C LEU A 66 6.24 2.16 2.56
N PHE A 67 5.80 1.28 1.65
CA PHE A 67 6.70 0.25 1.09
C PHE A 67 7.71 0.83 0.10
N SER A 68 7.37 1.87 -0.64
CA SER A 68 8.26 2.53 -1.61
C SER A 68 9.34 3.37 -0.94
N TYR A 69 9.07 3.93 0.24
CA TYR A 69 9.99 4.82 0.93
C TYR A 69 11.35 4.19 1.28
N PRO A 70 11.43 2.96 1.84
CA PRO A 70 12.71 2.32 2.13
C PRO A 70 13.56 2.01 0.89
N VAL A 71 12.93 1.73 -0.25
CA VAL A 71 13.60 1.32 -1.48
C VAL A 71 14.05 2.49 -2.37
N LYS A 72 13.71 3.73 -2.02
CA LYS A 72 14.00 4.93 -2.81
C LYS A 72 15.48 5.14 -3.18
N ASN A 73 16.39 4.61 -2.36
CA ASN A 73 17.83 4.73 -2.56
C ASN A 73 18.48 3.42 -3.07
N TRP A 74 17.70 2.44 -3.47
CA TRP A 74 18.22 1.19 -4.01
C TRP A 74 18.62 1.35 -5.48
N ILE A 75 19.57 0.53 -5.94
CA ILE A 75 20.05 0.55 -7.33
C ILE A 75 18.87 0.28 -8.29
N ASP A 76 18.06 -0.74 -7.97
CA ASP A 76 16.91 -1.18 -8.79
C ASP A 76 15.59 -0.54 -8.36
N LYS A 77 15.61 0.69 -7.85
CA LYS A 77 14.43 1.37 -7.30
C LYS A 77 13.23 1.43 -8.24
N TYR A 78 13.43 1.51 -9.55
CA TYR A 78 12.36 1.52 -10.54
C TYR A 78 11.64 0.17 -10.62
N ASN A 79 12.39 -0.93 -10.61
CA ASN A 79 11.82 -2.29 -10.61
C ASN A 79 11.10 -2.56 -9.28
N TRP A 80 11.68 -2.17 -8.15
CA TRP A 80 11.04 -2.30 -6.85
C TRP A 80 9.74 -1.51 -6.76
N LEU A 81 9.73 -0.28 -7.30
CA LEU A 81 8.51 0.53 -7.35
C LEU A 81 7.41 -0.16 -8.16
N LEU A 82 7.77 -0.76 -9.29
CA LEU A 82 6.84 -1.52 -10.13
C LEU A 82 6.30 -2.76 -9.39
N TYR A 83 7.18 -3.54 -8.74
CA TYR A 83 6.77 -4.70 -7.96
C TYR A 83 5.84 -4.34 -6.79
N ILE A 84 6.12 -3.28 -6.07
CA ILE A 84 5.26 -2.79 -4.98
C ILE A 84 3.87 -2.41 -5.54
N THR A 85 3.83 -1.70 -6.66
CA THR A 85 2.58 -1.28 -7.30
C THR A 85 1.75 -2.49 -7.75
N ILE A 86 2.35 -3.43 -8.45
CA ILE A 86 1.67 -4.66 -8.91
C ILE A 86 1.19 -5.49 -7.70
N SER A 87 2.03 -5.65 -6.69
CA SER A 87 1.66 -6.39 -5.47
C SER A 87 0.51 -5.72 -4.72
N GLY A 88 0.47 -4.39 -4.67
CA GLY A 88 -0.63 -3.64 -4.09
C GLY A 88 -1.95 -3.86 -4.84
N ILE A 89 -1.92 -3.79 -6.18
CA ILE A 89 -3.10 -4.06 -7.02
C ILE A 89 -3.60 -5.50 -6.81
N LEU A 90 -2.70 -6.48 -6.84
CA LEU A 90 -3.06 -7.89 -6.63
C LEU A 90 -3.61 -8.13 -5.21
N TYR A 91 -3.08 -7.43 -4.23
CA TYR A 91 -3.59 -7.46 -2.85
C TYR A 91 -5.02 -6.90 -2.78
N GLY A 92 -5.31 -5.76 -3.39
CA GLY A 92 -6.67 -5.20 -3.46
C GLY A 92 -7.66 -6.17 -4.11
N ILE A 93 -7.30 -6.75 -5.26
CA ILE A 93 -8.10 -7.77 -5.94
C ILE A 93 -8.36 -8.97 -5.01
N ALA A 94 -7.31 -9.49 -4.37
CA ALA A 94 -7.42 -10.63 -3.47
C ALA A 94 -8.36 -10.34 -2.28
N MET A 95 -8.28 -9.11 -1.72
CA MET A 95 -9.14 -8.70 -0.60
C MET A 95 -10.61 -8.63 -0.99
N GLU A 96 -10.96 -8.24 -2.21
CA GLU A 96 -12.33 -8.28 -2.72
C GLU A 96 -12.89 -9.72 -2.76
N PHE A 97 -12.05 -10.69 -3.16
CA PHE A 97 -12.45 -12.10 -3.09
C PHE A 97 -12.59 -12.57 -1.64
N VAL A 98 -11.69 -12.17 -0.74
CA VAL A 98 -11.79 -12.47 0.70
C VAL A 98 -13.09 -11.89 1.28
N GLN A 99 -13.41 -10.64 0.98
CA GLN A 99 -14.66 -10.01 1.42
C GLN A 99 -15.87 -10.78 0.95
N LYS A 100 -15.93 -11.13 -0.33
CA LYS A 100 -17.07 -11.86 -0.91
C LYS A 100 -17.32 -13.23 -0.26
N TYR A 101 -16.26 -13.99 -0.01
CA TYR A 101 -16.40 -15.40 0.37
C TYR A 101 -16.27 -15.65 1.87
N PHE A 102 -15.58 -14.78 2.61
CA PHE A 102 -15.24 -15.03 4.01
C PHE A 102 -15.75 -13.98 4.99
N ILE A 103 -16.17 -12.79 4.51
CA ILE A 103 -16.61 -11.72 5.42
C ILE A 103 -18.13 -11.56 5.36
N PRO A 104 -18.85 -11.76 6.49
CA PRO A 104 -20.30 -11.61 6.53
C PRO A 104 -20.75 -10.19 6.13
N LEU A 105 -21.83 -10.11 5.36
CA LEU A 105 -22.47 -8.85 4.95
C LEU A 105 -21.54 -7.89 4.19
N ARG A 106 -20.54 -8.43 3.49
CA ARG A 106 -19.73 -7.71 2.50
C ARG A 106 -20.08 -8.19 1.09
N SER A 107 -20.10 -7.26 0.16
CA SER A 107 -20.29 -7.52 -1.28
C SER A 107 -18.97 -7.41 -2.03
N PHE A 108 -18.91 -8.06 -3.18
CA PHE A 108 -17.81 -7.89 -4.12
C PHE A 108 -18.07 -6.62 -4.95
N GLU A 109 -17.13 -5.67 -4.88
CA GLU A 109 -17.27 -4.40 -5.59
C GLU A 109 -16.09 -4.13 -6.52
N ILE A 110 -16.33 -4.22 -7.83
CA ILE A 110 -15.31 -3.91 -8.84
C ILE A 110 -14.79 -2.46 -8.69
N ASN A 111 -15.65 -1.55 -8.25
CA ASN A 111 -15.25 -0.16 -8.02
C ASN A 111 -14.21 -0.02 -6.91
N ASP A 112 -14.20 -0.89 -5.90
CA ASP A 112 -13.20 -0.89 -4.84
C ASP A 112 -11.85 -1.38 -5.39
N MET A 113 -11.84 -2.41 -6.23
CA MET A 113 -10.63 -2.85 -6.94
C MET A 113 -10.04 -1.73 -7.81
N ILE A 114 -10.90 -0.95 -8.48
CA ILE A 114 -10.46 0.20 -9.29
C ILE A 114 -9.88 1.28 -8.37
N ALA A 115 -10.53 1.60 -7.26
CA ALA A 115 -10.07 2.58 -6.29
C ALA A 115 -8.70 2.20 -5.70
N ASP A 116 -8.51 0.94 -5.31
CA ASP A 116 -7.23 0.40 -4.82
C ASP A 116 -6.13 0.54 -5.87
N SER A 117 -6.45 0.19 -7.13
CA SER A 117 -5.52 0.30 -8.25
C SER A 117 -5.14 1.75 -8.54
N ILE A 118 -6.08 2.69 -8.44
CA ILE A 118 -5.82 4.14 -8.56
C ILE A 118 -4.86 4.59 -7.45
N GLY A 119 -5.08 4.19 -6.20
CA GLY A 119 -4.18 4.51 -5.08
C GLY A 119 -2.74 4.04 -5.33
N CYS A 120 -2.58 2.79 -5.78
CA CYS A 120 -1.28 2.24 -6.17
C CYS A 120 -0.66 3.00 -7.35
N GLY A 121 -1.45 3.34 -8.36
CA GLY A 121 -1.00 4.08 -9.54
C GLY A 121 -0.52 5.50 -9.23
N ILE A 122 -1.22 6.22 -8.35
CA ILE A 122 -0.82 7.55 -7.87
C ILE A 122 0.53 7.47 -7.17
N ASN A 123 0.74 6.46 -6.29
CA ASN A 123 2.04 6.24 -5.64
C ASN A 123 3.16 6.00 -6.67
N TYR A 124 2.91 5.13 -7.66
CA TYR A 124 3.88 4.85 -8.73
C TYR A 124 4.27 6.13 -9.47
N TRP A 125 3.29 6.91 -9.93
CA TRP A 125 3.50 8.17 -10.65
C TRP A 125 4.29 9.19 -9.81
N TRP A 126 3.95 9.34 -8.51
CA TRP A 126 4.64 10.22 -7.58
C TRP A 126 6.13 9.91 -7.46
N TRP A 127 6.47 8.65 -7.15
CA TRP A 127 7.85 8.23 -6.98
C TRP A 127 8.62 8.26 -8.29
N ARG A 128 8.00 7.89 -9.39
CA ARG A 128 8.60 7.93 -10.71
C ARG A 128 9.05 9.34 -11.05
N ARG A 129 8.19 10.34 -10.88
CA ARG A 129 8.53 11.75 -11.09
C ARG A 129 9.68 12.22 -10.22
N LYS A 130 9.67 11.86 -8.91
CA LYS A 130 10.78 12.20 -8.01
C LYS A 130 12.11 11.60 -8.45
N TYR A 131 12.12 10.35 -8.90
CA TYR A 131 13.33 9.69 -9.36
C TYR A 131 13.89 10.34 -10.64
N ASP A 132 13.02 10.73 -11.56
CA ASP A 132 13.42 11.36 -12.81
C ASP A 132 13.97 12.79 -12.59
N GLN A 133 13.40 13.57 -11.66
CA GLN A 133 13.92 14.89 -11.27
C GLN A 133 15.32 14.83 -10.66
N VAL A 134 15.61 13.85 -9.82
CA VAL A 134 16.96 13.67 -9.23
C VAL A 134 18.00 13.25 -10.26
N LYS A 135 17.58 12.62 -11.37
CA LYS A 135 18.49 12.20 -12.45
C LYS A 135 18.86 13.35 -13.39
N SER A 136 18.02 14.39 -13.47
CA SER A 136 18.20 15.54 -14.35
C SER A 136 18.88 16.74 -13.69
N ALA A 137 19.12 16.69 -12.38
CA ALA A 137 19.85 17.70 -11.60
C ALA A 137 21.31 17.29 -11.39
#